data_67b3516f6e69c9ce693372c2db2d84ce
#
_entry.id   67b3516f6e69c9ce693372c2db2d84ce
#
_cell.length_a   1.000
_cell.length_b   1.000
_cell.length_c   1.000
_cell.angle_alpha   90.00
_cell.angle_beta   90.00
_cell.angle_gamma   90.00
#
_symmetry.space_group_name_H-M   'P 1'
#
loop_
_entity.id
_entity.type
_entity.pdbx_description
1 polymer ?
#
loop_
_entity_poly.entity_id
_entity_poly.type
_entity_poly.pdbx_seq_one_letter_code
_entity_poly.pdbx_strand_id
1 'polypeptide(L)'
;MRFAFLFFIAVPLIEMLLLFEVADVIGGLSTVGLVVLTAVIGVQILKRQGLSTLTRAQNRLRTGEIPAQEIVEGMLLAAAGALLLTPGFITDTLGFIFLTGPLRRPIARRVIRSGIVRTMGGANGGNGGSAGQGGQSGGFS
;
A
#
# COMPACT_ATOMS: atom_id res chain seq x y z
N MET A 1 -4.69 -13.74 -15.06
CA MET A 1 -3.22 -13.65 -14.97
C MET A 1 -2.56 -13.11 -16.21
N ARG A 2 -3.12 -13.37 -17.39
CA ARG A 2 -2.53 -12.86 -18.64
C ARG A 2 -2.45 -11.34 -18.67
N PHE A 3 -3.51 -10.66 -18.22
CA PHE A 3 -3.54 -9.20 -18.22
C PHE A 3 -2.53 -8.60 -17.25
N ALA A 4 -2.35 -9.21 -16.09
CA ALA A 4 -1.36 -8.75 -15.12
C ALA A 4 0.05 -8.90 -15.67
N PHE A 5 0.32 -9.99 -16.35
CA PHE A 5 1.62 -10.23 -16.97
C PHE A 5 1.92 -9.22 -18.08
N LEU A 6 0.93 -8.99 -18.96
CA LEU A 6 1.06 -7.99 -20.02
C LEU A 6 1.28 -6.60 -19.44
N PHE A 7 0.52 -6.25 -18.42
CA PHE A 7 0.67 -4.96 -17.74
C PHE A 7 2.08 -4.82 -17.14
N PHE A 8 2.56 -5.88 -16.50
CA PHE A 8 3.87 -5.89 -15.87
C PHE A 8 5.01 -5.70 -16.87
N ILE A 9 4.82 -6.17 -18.11
CA ILE A 9 5.80 -5.97 -19.17
C ILE A 9 5.61 -4.61 -19.83
N ALA A 10 4.38 -4.22 -20.12
CA ALA A 10 4.07 -3.01 -20.84
C ALA A 10 4.47 -1.74 -20.10
N VAL A 11 4.26 -1.71 -18.78
CA VAL A 11 4.56 -0.52 -17.98
C VAL A 11 6.05 -0.15 -18.02
N PRO A 12 6.99 -1.05 -17.77
CA PRO A 12 8.40 -0.71 -17.88
C PRO A 12 8.81 -0.25 -19.29
N LEU A 13 8.23 -0.85 -20.33
CA LEU A 13 8.54 -0.45 -21.69
C LEU A 13 8.05 0.97 -21.99
N ILE A 14 6.83 1.29 -21.57
CA ILE A 14 6.28 2.64 -21.70
C ILE A 14 7.13 3.64 -20.92
N GLU A 15 7.56 3.26 -19.71
CA GLU A 15 8.42 4.11 -18.89
C GLU A 15 9.74 4.42 -19.59
N MET A 16 10.35 3.42 -20.18
CA MET A 16 11.60 3.63 -20.93
C MET A 16 11.39 4.57 -22.12
N LEU A 17 10.30 4.39 -22.85
CA LEU A 17 9.96 5.28 -23.95
C LEU A 17 9.78 6.72 -23.48
N LEU A 18 9.07 6.91 -22.36
CA LEU A 18 8.88 8.23 -21.78
C LEU A 18 10.21 8.85 -21.35
N LEU A 19 11.10 8.07 -20.76
CA LEU A 19 12.42 8.57 -20.36
C LEU A 19 13.23 9.03 -21.58
N PHE A 20 13.19 8.28 -22.68
CA PHE A 20 13.86 8.69 -23.90
C PHE A 20 13.27 9.98 -24.47
N GLU A 21 11.94 10.10 -24.49
CA GLU A 21 11.26 11.30 -24.93
C GLU A 21 11.67 12.53 -24.12
N VAL A 22 11.68 12.39 -22.80
CA VAL A 22 12.09 13.49 -21.92
C VAL A 22 13.57 13.81 -22.13
N ALA A 23 14.41 12.79 -22.26
CA ALA A 23 15.84 12.99 -22.50
C ALA A 23 16.10 13.75 -23.81
N ASP A 24 15.27 13.54 -24.81
CA ASP A 24 15.39 14.27 -26.09
C ASP A 24 15.05 15.75 -25.92
N VAL A 25 14.19 16.09 -24.96
CA VAL A 25 13.76 17.48 -24.74
C VAL A 25 14.72 18.23 -23.80
N ILE A 26 15.06 17.63 -22.67
CA ILE A 26 15.84 18.31 -21.61
C ILE A 26 17.27 17.82 -21.52
N GLY A 27 17.65 16.81 -22.27
CA GLY A 27 18.97 16.20 -22.22
C GLY A 27 19.05 15.00 -21.31
N GLY A 28 19.94 14.07 -21.64
CA GLY A 28 20.09 12.82 -20.89
C GLY A 28 20.54 13.05 -19.45
N LEU A 29 21.49 13.96 -19.24
CA LEU A 29 22.02 14.24 -17.93
C LEU A 29 20.95 14.85 -17.01
N SER A 30 20.15 15.78 -17.55
CA SER A 30 19.04 16.38 -16.79
C SER A 30 17.99 15.34 -16.42
N THR A 31 17.70 14.43 -17.33
CA THR A 31 16.74 13.35 -17.09
C THR A 31 17.23 12.43 -15.97
N VAL A 32 18.49 12.03 -16.01
CA VAL A 32 19.10 11.22 -14.95
C VAL A 32 19.06 11.98 -13.63
N GLY A 33 19.37 13.27 -13.64
CA GLY A 33 19.28 14.09 -12.45
C GLY A 33 17.88 14.12 -11.83
N LEU A 34 16.85 14.24 -12.66
CA LEU A 34 15.47 14.20 -12.19
C LEU A 34 15.12 12.84 -11.58
N VAL A 35 15.53 11.75 -12.22
CA VAL A 35 15.28 10.40 -11.71
C VAL A 35 15.93 10.22 -10.34
N VAL A 36 17.19 10.63 -10.21
CA VAL A 36 17.92 10.53 -8.94
C VAL A 36 17.25 11.41 -7.88
N LEU A 37 16.85 12.61 -8.25
CA LEU A 37 16.21 13.54 -7.32
C LEU A 37 14.88 12.94 -6.78
N THR A 38 14.03 12.43 -7.67
CA THR A 38 12.76 11.82 -7.25
C THR A 38 13.01 10.59 -6.38
N ALA A 39 14.00 9.79 -6.71
CA ALA A 39 14.35 8.61 -5.92
C ALA A 39 14.78 9.02 -4.50
N VAL A 40 15.63 10.03 -4.36
CA VAL A 40 16.10 10.51 -3.06
C VAL A 40 14.94 11.04 -2.24
N ILE A 41 14.10 11.89 -2.84
CA ILE A 41 12.93 12.44 -2.15
C ILE A 41 11.98 11.31 -1.74
N GLY A 42 11.72 10.37 -2.64
CA GLY A 42 10.85 9.24 -2.38
C GLY A 42 11.35 8.36 -1.23
N VAL A 43 12.64 8.06 -1.20
CA VAL A 43 13.23 7.27 -0.12
C VAL A 43 13.12 8.00 1.22
N GLN A 44 13.33 9.31 1.25
CA GLN A 44 13.18 10.09 2.47
C GLN A 44 11.75 10.06 2.99
N ILE A 45 10.77 10.24 2.11
CA ILE A 45 9.37 10.18 2.48
C ILE A 45 9.01 8.75 2.93
N LEU A 46 9.46 7.75 2.20
CA LEU A 46 9.21 6.35 2.52
C LEU A 46 9.72 6.00 3.92
N LYS A 47 10.93 6.46 4.24
CA LYS A 47 11.52 6.21 5.54
C LYS A 47 10.69 6.83 6.66
N ARG A 48 10.29 8.10 6.50
CA ARG A 48 9.47 8.78 7.51
C ARG A 48 8.12 8.12 7.68
N GLN A 49 7.46 7.80 6.57
CA GLN A 49 6.14 7.17 6.59
C GLN A 49 6.21 5.75 7.16
N GLY A 50 7.26 5.03 6.83
CA GLY A 50 7.46 3.67 7.35
C GLY A 50 7.62 3.65 8.86
N LEU A 51 8.45 4.55 9.40
CA LEU A 51 8.64 4.66 10.84
C LEU A 51 7.35 5.06 11.55
N SER A 52 6.61 6.02 10.99
CA SER A 52 5.33 6.45 11.54
C SER A 52 4.31 5.30 11.57
N THR A 53 4.21 4.55 10.49
CA THR A 53 3.30 3.42 10.40
C THR A 53 3.67 2.34 11.39
N LEU A 54 4.96 2.05 11.53
CA LEU A 54 5.45 1.05 12.48
C LEU A 54 5.14 1.46 13.93
N THR A 55 5.33 2.73 14.27
CA THR A 55 5.01 3.24 15.59
C THR A 55 3.53 3.08 15.91
N ARG A 56 2.66 3.41 14.95
CA ARG A 56 1.22 3.23 15.12
C ARG A 56 0.84 1.77 15.30
N ALA A 57 1.49 0.88 14.53
CA ALA A 57 1.26 -0.55 14.65
C ALA A 57 1.64 -1.06 16.05
N GLN A 58 2.79 -0.63 16.54
CA GLN A 58 3.25 -1.02 17.88
C GLN A 58 2.30 -0.51 18.97
N ASN A 59 1.81 0.72 18.84
CA ASN A 59 0.86 1.27 19.80
C ASN A 59 -0.45 0.49 19.83
N ARG A 60 -0.94 0.07 18.68
CA ARG A 60 -2.15 -0.75 18.61
C ARG A 60 -1.94 -2.12 19.25
N LEU A 61 -0.78 -2.73 19.03
CA LEU A 61 -0.45 -4.01 19.64
C LEU A 61 -0.41 -3.90 21.15
N ARG A 62 0.07 -2.79 21.68
CA ARG A 62 0.11 -2.58 23.14
C ARG A 62 -1.29 -2.52 23.75
N THR A 63 -2.26 -2.02 23.00
CA THR A 63 -3.65 -1.96 23.49
C THR A 63 -4.43 -3.22 23.17
N GLY A 64 -3.78 -4.24 22.63
CA GLY A 64 -4.43 -5.48 22.29
C GLY A 64 -5.18 -5.50 20.98
N GLU A 65 -5.06 -4.44 20.19
CA GLU A 65 -5.72 -4.37 18.91
C GLU A 65 -4.84 -4.94 17.80
N ILE A 66 -5.48 -5.48 16.77
CA ILE A 66 -4.77 -5.95 15.59
C ILE A 66 -4.53 -4.74 14.67
N PRO A 67 -3.27 -4.47 14.28
CA PRO A 67 -2.96 -3.31 13.45
C PRO A 67 -3.23 -3.58 11.97
N ALA A 68 -4.48 -3.92 11.63
CA ALA A 68 -4.83 -4.29 10.25
C ALA A 68 -4.59 -3.15 9.27
N GLN A 69 -4.96 -1.93 9.63
CA GLN A 69 -4.76 -0.77 8.76
C GLN A 69 -3.27 -0.50 8.55
N GLU A 70 -2.47 -0.60 9.60
CA GLU A 70 -1.03 -0.36 9.52
C GLU A 70 -0.32 -1.43 8.71
N ILE A 71 -0.78 -2.67 8.77
CA ILE A 71 -0.24 -3.74 7.94
C ILE A 71 -0.47 -3.43 6.46
N VAL A 72 -1.70 -3.04 6.10
CA VAL A 72 -2.01 -2.69 4.70
C VAL A 72 -1.24 -1.45 4.28
N GLU A 73 -1.15 -0.43 5.12
CA GLU A 73 -0.35 0.75 4.83
C GLU A 73 1.13 0.40 4.63
N GLY A 74 1.66 -0.51 5.44
CA GLY A 74 3.02 -1.01 5.29
C GLY A 74 3.24 -1.72 3.96
N MET A 75 2.27 -2.51 3.53
CA MET A 75 2.33 -3.18 2.24
C MET A 75 2.29 -2.15 1.09
N LEU A 76 1.45 -1.13 1.20
CA LEU A 76 1.39 -0.07 0.20
C LEU A 76 2.70 0.74 0.16
N LEU A 77 3.30 0.99 1.31
CA LEU A 77 4.61 1.65 1.39
C LEU A 77 5.70 0.81 0.74
N ALA A 78 5.68 -0.50 0.97
CA ALA A 78 6.63 -1.40 0.34
C ALA A 78 6.47 -1.41 -1.18
N ALA A 79 5.22 -1.44 -1.66
CA ALA A 79 4.92 -1.35 -3.08
C ALA A 79 5.39 -0.01 -3.66
N ALA A 80 5.15 1.09 -2.95
CA ALA A 80 5.63 2.40 -3.36
C ALA A 80 7.15 2.45 -3.46
N GLY A 81 7.84 1.86 -2.49
CA GLY A 81 9.30 1.76 -2.53
C GLY A 81 9.80 0.99 -3.73
N ALA A 82 9.14 -0.13 -4.03
CA ALA A 82 9.48 -0.93 -5.21
C ALA A 82 9.25 -0.16 -6.51
N LEU A 83 8.15 0.60 -6.59
CA LEU A 83 7.87 1.43 -7.75
C LEU A 83 8.90 2.53 -7.92
N LEU A 84 9.34 3.14 -6.83
CA LEU A 84 10.36 4.20 -6.87
C LEU A 84 11.74 3.68 -7.26
N LEU A 85 12.03 2.41 -6.98
CA LEU A 85 13.28 1.80 -7.42
C LEU A 85 13.32 1.57 -8.92
N THR A 86 12.16 1.43 -9.56
CA THR A 86 12.08 1.32 -11.01
C THR A 86 11.96 2.74 -11.57
N PRO A 87 12.98 3.24 -12.27
CA PRO A 87 12.94 4.61 -12.74
C PRO A 87 11.86 4.78 -13.82
N GLY A 88 10.95 5.70 -13.59
CA GLY A 88 9.90 5.99 -14.55
C GLY A 88 8.95 7.06 -14.03
N PHE A 89 8.32 7.80 -14.94
CA PHE A 89 7.45 8.90 -14.57
C PHE A 89 6.10 8.42 -14.03
N ILE A 90 5.52 7.41 -14.67
CA ILE A 90 4.22 6.87 -14.27
C ILE A 90 4.36 6.13 -12.95
N THR A 91 5.36 5.27 -12.83
CA THR A 91 5.59 4.52 -11.60
C THR A 91 5.98 5.43 -10.43
N ASP A 92 6.74 6.49 -10.68
CA ASP A 92 7.08 7.46 -9.66
C ASP A 92 5.84 8.20 -9.15
N THR A 93 4.95 8.60 -10.08
CA THR A 93 3.70 9.25 -9.72
C THR A 93 2.84 8.34 -8.83
N LEU A 94 2.70 7.07 -9.20
CA LEU A 94 1.97 6.10 -8.40
C LEU A 94 2.65 5.87 -7.05
N GLY A 95 3.98 5.80 -7.03
CA GLY A 95 4.73 5.66 -5.81
C GLY A 95 4.47 6.82 -4.85
N PHE A 96 4.50 8.05 -5.35
CA PHE A 96 4.21 9.23 -4.53
C PHE A 96 2.79 9.25 -4.01
N ILE A 97 1.82 8.82 -4.82
CA ILE A 97 0.43 8.71 -4.37
C ILE A 97 0.33 7.75 -3.17
N PHE A 98 0.98 6.60 -3.25
CA PHE A 98 0.97 5.63 -2.16
C PHE A 98 1.74 6.11 -0.93
N LEU A 99 2.77 6.95 -1.13
CA LEU A 99 3.52 7.52 -0.03
C LEU A 99 2.75 8.61 0.70
N THR A 100 1.82 9.27 0.03
CA THR A 100 1.06 10.36 0.64
C THR A 100 0.03 9.79 1.61
N GLY A 101 0.20 10.08 2.89
CA GLY A 101 -0.67 9.57 3.93
C GLY A 101 -2.17 9.81 3.70
N PRO A 102 -2.61 11.03 3.35
CA PRO A 102 -4.02 11.30 3.11
C PRO A 102 -4.63 10.48 1.98
N LEU A 103 -3.83 10.09 0.97
CA LEU A 103 -4.32 9.26 -0.13
C LEU A 103 -4.20 7.77 0.20
N ARG A 104 -3.14 7.38 0.92
CA ARG A 104 -2.91 6.00 1.28
C ARG A 104 -3.96 5.45 2.24
N ARG A 105 -4.38 6.25 3.21
CA ARG A 105 -5.33 5.81 4.22
C ARG A 105 -6.68 5.35 3.65
N PRO A 106 -7.32 6.12 2.74
CA PRO A 106 -8.54 5.66 2.10
C PRO A 106 -8.35 4.36 1.29
N ILE A 107 -7.21 4.23 0.63
CA ILE A 107 -6.88 3.03 -0.13
C ILE A 107 -6.74 1.83 0.81
N ALA A 108 -6.04 2.00 1.92
CA ALA A 108 -5.88 0.96 2.92
C ALA A 108 -7.22 0.54 3.50
N ARG A 109 -8.09 1.48 3.82
CA ARG A 109 -9.44 1.18 4.30
C ARG A 109 -10.25 0.40 3.28
N ARG A 110 -10.14 0.79 2.02
CA ARG A 110 -10.84 0.10 0.93
C ARG A 110 -10.38 -1.34 0.79
N VAL A 111 -9.08 -1.57 0.87
CA VAL A 111 -8.52 -2.92 0.81
C VAL A 111 -9.02 -3.76 1.98
N ILE A 112 -9.07 -3.21 3.17
CA ILE A 112 -9.58 -3.89 4.34
C ILE A 112 -11.06 -4.24 4.16
N ARG A 113 -11.87 -3.28 3.66
CA ARG A 113 -13.29 -3.49 3.43
C ARG A 113 -13.57 -4.53 2.35
N SER A 114 -12.69 -4.64 1.36
CA SER A 114 -12.85 -5.61 0.29
C SER A 114 -12.66 -7.05 0.76
N GLY A 115 -12.21 -7.24 1.99
CA GLY A 115 -12.00 -8.56 2.53
C GLY A 115 -10.70 -9.23 2.12
N ILE A 116 -9.83 -8.55 1.40
CA ILE A 116 -8.55 -9.11 0.99
C ILE A 116 -7.72 -9.51 2.19
N VAL A 117 -7.73 -8.68 3.23
CA VAL A 117 -7.01 -8.99 4.46
C VAL A 117 -7.58 -10.22 5.14
N ARG A 118 -8.90 -10.37 5.11
CA ARG A 118 -9.54 -11.58 5.67
C ARG A 118 -9.13 -12.83 4.92
N THR A 119 -9.07 -12.73 3.60
CA THR A 119 -8.65 -13.84 2.76
C THR A 119 -7.19 -14.19 3.01
N MET A 120 -6.33 -13.20 3.13
CA MET A 120 -4.93 -13.41 3.38
C MET A 120 -4.64 -13.84 4.81
N GLY A 121 -5.44 -13.35 5.76
CA GLY A 121 -5.26 -13.66 7.16
C GLY A 121 -5.67 -15.07 7.52
N GLY A 122 -5.99 -15.86 6.56
CA GLY A 122 -6.45 -17.19 6.90
C GLY A 122 -7.83 -17.11 7.50
N ALA A 123 -8.41 -18.14 7.60
CA ALA A 123 -9.71 -18.24 7.93
C ALA A 123 -10.09 -17.95 9.33
N ASN A 124 -9.41 -17.20 10.01
CA ASN A 124 -9.80 -16.99 11.29
C ASN A 124 -10.86 -15.97 11.40
N GLY A 125 -11.51 -15.62 10.35
CA GLY A 125 -12.65 -14.85 10.46
C GLY A 125 -13.69 -15.58 11.22
N GLY A 126 -13.42 -15.92 12.36
CA GLY A 126 -14.27 -16.64 13.15
C GLY A 126 -15.65 -16.14 13.04
N ASN A 127 -16.44 -16.95 12.72
CA ASN A 127 -17.75 -16.87 12.88
C ASN A 127 -18.05 -16.41 14.25
N GLY A 128 -18.32 -15.22 14.38
CA GLY A 128 -18.88 -14.76 15.61
C GLY A 128 -20.15 -15.54 15.81
N GLY A 129 -20.05 -16.55 16.47
CA GLY A 129 -21.17 -17.33 16.75
C GLY A 129 -22.26 -16.51 17.36
N SER A 130 -23.34 -16.59 16.84
CA SER A 130 -24.46 -16.09 17.45
C SER A 130 -24.57 -16.73 18.74
N ALA A 131 -24.49 -16.01 19.67
CA ALA A 131 -24.89 -16.47 20.91
C ALA A 131 -26.32 -16.68 20.84
N GLY A 132 -26.61 -17.76 20.85
CA GLY A 132 -27.96 -18.08 21.10
C GLY A 132 -28.33 -17.63 22.46
N GLN A 133 -29.36 -16.99 22.62
CA GLN A 133 -29.82 -16.69 23.72
C GLN A 133 -30.50 -17.57 24.36
N GLY A 134 -30.40 -17.92 25.16
CA GLY A 134 -31.14 -18.71 25.98
C GLY A 134 -32.23 -17.95 26.60
N GLY A 135 -33.17 -17.90 25.99
CA GLY A 135 -34.26 -17.35 26.64
C GLY A 135 -34.71 -18.30 27.70
N GLN A 136 -35.00 -18.03 28.84
CA GLN A 136 -35.49 -18.76 29.71
C GLN A 136 -36.47 -18.23 30.42
N SER A 137 -37.36 -18.41 30.41
CA SER A 137 -38.38 -18.08 31.15
C SER A 137 -38.48 -18.82 32.26
N GLY A 138 -38.33 -18.36 33.24
CA GLY A 138 -38.65 -19.05 34.37
C GLY A 138 -39.96 -18.75 34.76
N GLY A 139 -40.72 -19.33 34.46
CA GLY A 139 -41.97 -19.13 35.02
C GLY A 139 -42.16 -19.86 36.23
N PHE A 140 -43.01 -19.66 37.10
CA PHE A 140 -43.42 -20.36 38.02
C PHE A 140 -44.28 -19.85 38.80
N SER A 141 -44.71 -20.22 39.19
CA SER A 141 -45.81 -19.93 39.93
C SER A 141 -45.66 -19.96 41.29
#